data_e1be6d883a61f9ef28119c36e1e99505
#
_entry.id   e1be6d883a61f9ef28119c36e1e99505
#
_cell.length_a   1.000
_cell.length_b   1.000
_cell.length_c   1.000
_cell.angle_alpha   90.00
_cell.angle_beta   90.00
_cell.angle_gamma   90.00
#
_symmetry.space_group_name_H-M   'P 1'
#
loop_
_entity.id
_entity.type
_entity.pdbx_description
1 polymer ?
#
loop_
_entity_poly.entity_id
_entity_poly.type
_entity_poly.pdbx_seq_one_letter_code
_entity_poly.pdbx_strand_id
1 'polypeptide(L)'
;MGMFVNPDNLAFQAALNARIYVDKSGILNYTNSVLGSTDAFICNSRPRRFGKSVTANMLTAYYSKGCDSEEMFSRLEISQAEDFRKHLNQYDVIHWDIQWCMGPANGPEKVVSYISEKTILELREYYPDVLPAENHSLAETLARINTVTGRKFIVIIDEWDVLIRDEAAKEDIQNEYIRFLRGIFKGTEPTKYIQLAYLTGILPIKKEKTQSALNNFDEFTMVSPSILAQYIGFTEAEVQKLSDKYHQDFDKVKKWYDGYLLKDYQVYNPRAVVSVMLKGEYKSYWSETASYEAIVPFINMNYDGLKTAIIEMLSGSSVKVNTATFKNDTVNIQSKDDVLTYMIHLGYLGYDQTEKIAFVPNEEIRQELTNAVKSKSWNEMLMFQQESEILLDATLDMDNETVAAQIEKIHNEYASVIRYHDENSLSSVLAIAYLGTMQYYFKPVREFPTGRGFADFIFIPKPEYKSAYPALVVELKWNQKVQTAIQQIKDRKYPSSISDYTGDILLVRINYDKKSKKHQCIIEKV
;
A
#
# COMPACT_ATOMS: atom_id res chain seq x y z
N MET A 1 7.03 -0.98 -36.82
CA MET A 1 6.59 -0.95 -35.41
C MET A 1 5.66 -2.13 -35.21
N GLY A 2 5.97 -3.00 -34.27
CA GLY A 2 5.10 -4.11 -33.88
C GLY A 2 4.23 -3.74 -32.69
N MET A 3 3.31 -4.63 -32.36
CA MET A 3 2.47 -4.49 -31.18
C MET A 3 3.27 -4.77 -29.90
N PHE A 4 4.10 -5.81 -29.92
CA PHE A 4 4.96 -6.22 -28.83
C PHE A 4 6.44 -5.90 -29.06
N VAL A 5 6.91 -5.98 -30.30
CA VAL A 5 8.32 -5.75 -30.66
C VAL A 5 8.48 -4.36 -31.23
N ASN A 6 9.36 -3.58 -30.60
CA ASN A 6 9.60 -2.18 -30.94
C ASN A 6 8.31 -1.35 -31.08
N PRO A 7 7.47 -1.32 -30.00
CA PRO A 7 6.23 -0.54 -30.02
C PRO A 7 6.52 0.95 -30.16
N ASP A 8 5.48 1.71 -30.47
CA ASP A 8 5.52 3.18 -30.57
C ASP A 8 5.55 3.87 -29.20
N ASN A 9 5.59 5.21 -29.21
CA ASN A 9 5.61 6.04 -28.01
C ASN A 9 4.25 6.71 -27.70
N LEU A 10 3.18 6.35 -28.40
CA LEU A 10 1.87 7.01 -28.29
C LEU A 10 1.26 6.92 -26.89
N ALA A 11 1.45 5.79 -26.22
CA ALA A 11 0.96 5.60 -24.85
C ALA A 11 1.63 6.56 -23.86
N PHE A 12 2.93 6.81 -23.98
CA PHE A 12 3.63 7.80 -23.15
C PHE A 12 3.29 9.22 -23.57
N GLN A 13 3.14 9.51 -24.88
CA GLN A 13 2.66 10.80 -25.36
C GLN A 13 1.29 11.16 -24.77
N ALA A 14 0.37 10.19 -24.67
CA ALA A 14 -0.92 10.41 -24.03
C ALA A 14 -0.79 10.77 -22.54
N ALA A 15 0.18 10.16 -21.84
CA ALA A 15 0.46 10.49 -20.44
C ALA A 15 1.04 11.92 -20.29
N LEU A 16 1.95 12.33 -21.16
CA LEU A 16 2.49 13.70 -21.19
C LEU A 16 1.42 14.76 -21.48
N ASN A 17 0.44 14.43 -22.30
CA ASN A 17 -0.69 15.30 -22.65
C ASN A 17 -1.76 15.38 -21.55
N ALA A 18 -1.63 14.63 -20.45
CA ALA A 18 -2.57 14.69 -19.35
C ALA A 18 -2.58 16.09 -18.70
N ARG A 19 -3.71 16.50 -18.12
CA ARG A 19 -3.86 17.81 -17.44
C ARG A 19 -2.86 18.00 -16.30
N ILE A 20 -2.49 16.91 -15.63
CA ILE A 20 -1.44 16.87 -14.62
C ILE A 20 -0.51 15.71 -14.98
N TYR A 21 0.72 16.03 -15.28
CA TYR A 21 1.82 15.09 -15.41
C TYR A 21 2.93 15.50 -14.44
N VAL A 22 3.51 14.53 -13.74
CA VAL A 22 4.67 14.71 -12.87
C VAL A 22 5.81 13.90 -13.47
N ASP A 23 6.92 14.57 -13.72
CA ASP A 23 8.09 13.97 -14.33
C ASP A 23 8.75 12.95 -13.40
N LYS A 24 8.86 11.72 -13.87
CA LYS A 24 9.55 10.59 -13.21
C LYS A 24 10.66 10.01 -14.08
N SER A 25 11.07 10.76 -15.10
CA SER A 25 12.11 10.29 -16.02
C SER A 25 13.48 10.09 -15.38
N GLY A 26 13.68 10.62 -14.16
CA GLY A 26 14.85 10.35 -13.34
C GLY A 26 15.12 8.85 -13.08
N ILE A 27 14.10 7.98 -13.16
CA ILE A 27 14.28 6.51 -13.07
C ILE A 27 15.20 5.99 -14.19
N LEU A 28 15.23 6.66 -15.35
CA LEU A 28 16.06 6.29 -16.49
C LEU A 28 17.55 6.40 -16.19
N ASN A 29 17.97 7.29 -15.27
CA ASN A 29 19.36 7.33 -14.82
C ASN A 29 19.77 6.00 -14.17
N TYR A 30 18.88 5.42 -13.36
CA TYR A 30 19.14 4.12 -12.75
C TYR A 30 19.12 3.01 -13.80
N THR A 31 18.08 2.94 -14.62
CA THR A 31 17.96 1.87 -15.61
C THR A 31 19.09 1.92 -16.64
N ASN A 32 19.54 3.12 -17.07
CA ASN A 32 20.72 3.30 -17.92
C ASN A 32 21.99 2.74 -17.28
N SER A 33 22.19 3.01 -15.98
CA SER A 33 23.40 2.62 -15.26
C SER A 33 23.58 1.11 -15.11
N VAL A 34 22.49 0.34 -15.18
CA VAL A 34 22.51 -1.13 -15.00
C VAL A 34 22.40 -1.91 -16.31
N LEU A 35 22.25 -1.23 -17.46
CA LEU A 35 22.11 -1.90 -18.76
C LEU A 35 23.23 -2.91 -19.02
N GLY A 36 22.85 -4.15 -19.34
CA GLY A 36 23.77 -5.23 -19.68
C GLY A 36 24.60 -5.77 -18.53
N SER A 37 24.25 -5.41 -17.28
CA SER A 37 24.86 -5.92 -16.04
C SER A 37 24.03 -7.04 -15.41
N THR A 38 24.49 -7.58 -14.30
CA THR A 38 23.72 -8.52 -13.46
C THR A 38 22.52 -7.86 -12.79
N ASP A 39 22.57 -6.53 -12.59
CA ASP A 39 21.56 -5.73 -11.91
C ASP A 39 20.48 -5.21 -12.89
N ALA A 40 20.57 -5.63 -14.16
CA ALA A 40 19.61 -5.25 -15.22
C ALA A 40 18.26 -5.97 -15.14
N PHE A 41 18.04 -6.79 -14.13
CA PHE A 41 16.78 -7.52 -13.91
C PHE A 41 16.02 -6.87 -12.75
N ILE A 42 15.00 -6.09 -13.06
CA ILE A 42 14.28 -5.24 -12.11
C ILE A 42 12.82 -5.68 -12.01
N CYS A 43 12.32 -5.90 -10.80
CA CYS A 43 10.89 -6.04 -10.53
C CYS A 43 10.44 -4.92 -9.59
N ASN A 44 9.62 -3.99 -10.10
CA ASN A 44 9.11 -2.86 -9.32
C ASN A 44 7.61 -3.00 -9.06
N SER A 45 7.25 -3.34 -7.83
CA SER A 45 5.87 -3.61 -7.42
C SER A 45 5.31 -2.47 -6.58
N ARG A 46 4.13 -1.95 -6.98
CA ARG A 46 3.40 -0.88 -6.29
C ARG A 46 1.90 -1.15 -6.36
N PRO A 47 1.10 -0.60 -5.46
CA PRO A 47 -0.34 -0.70 -5.52
C PRO A 47 -0.93 -0.21 -6.85
N ARG A 48 -2.20 -0.49 -7.07
CA ARG A 48 -2.90 0.06 -8.24
C ARG A 48 -2.82 1.59 -8.26
N ARG A 49 -2.69 2.17 -9.48
CA ARG A 49 -2.73 3.62 -9.75
C ARG A 49 -1.58 4.45 -9.21
N PHE A 50 -0.47 3.81 -8.87
CA PHE A 50 0.78 4.48 -8.54
C PHE A 50 1.58 4.94 -9.76
N GLY A 51 1.10 4.72 -10.99
CA GLY A 51 1.77 5.15 -12.21
C GLY A 51 2.68 4.10 -12.86
N LYS A 52 2.55 2.82 -12.49
CA LYS A 52 3.36 1.70 -13.02
C LYS A 52 3.35 1.63 -14.55
N SER A 53 2.17 1.59 -15.16
CA SER A 53 2.02 1.53 -16.62
C SER A 53 2.55 2.78 -17.32
N VAL A 54 2.45 3.95 -16.68
CA VAL A 54 3.06 5.17 -17.22
C VAL A 54 4.59 5.02 -17.27
N THR A 55 5.18 4.44 -16.22
CA THR A 55 6.63 4.16 -16.20
C THR A 55 7.02 3.11 -17.24
N ALA A 56 6.27 2.02 -17.40
CA ALA A 56 6.52 1.01 -18.43
C ALA A 56 6.47 1.62 -19.83
N ASN A 57 5.46 2.45 -20.11
CA ASN A 57 5.31 3.17 -21.39
C ASN A 57 6.42 4.20 -21.60
N MET A 58 6.88 4.89 -20.55
CA MET A 58 8.01 5.80 -20.60
C MET A 58 9.31 5.08 -20.95
N LEU A 59 9.60 3.94 -20.30
CA LEU A 59 10.76 3.11 -20.64
C LEU A 59 10.71 2.64 -22.10
N THR A 60 9.55 2.20 -22.56
CA THR A 60 9.33 1.82 -23.96
C THR A 60 9.60 2.97 -24.91
N ALA A 61 9.00 4.14 -24.69
CA ALA A 61 9.20 5.33 -25.50
C ALA A 61 10.66 5.78 -25.55
N TYR A 62 11.39 5.63 -24.43
CA TYR A 62 12.78 6.03 -24.34
C TYR A 62 13.72 5.06 -25.05
N TYR A 63 13.55 3.75 -24.84
CA TYR A 63 14.49 2.76 -25.34
C TYR A 63 14.20 2.25 -26.76
N SER A 64 12.91 2.18 -27.16
CA SER A 64 12.50 1.52 -28.40
C SER A 64 13.07 2.21 -29.65
N LYS A 65 13.83 1.46 -30.44
CA LYS A 65 14.31 1.91 -31.76
C LYS A 65 13.19 2.10 -32.79
N GLY A 66 11.96 1.67 -32.47
CA GLY A 66 10.77 1.95 -33.25
C GLY A 66 10.20 3.35 -33.03
N CYS A 67 10.78 4.14 -32.11
CA CYS A 67 10.31 5.47 -31.76
C CYS A 67 11.25 6.57 -32.27
N ASP A 68 10.70 7.77 -32.40
CA ASP A 68 11.42 9.05 -32.41
C ASP A 68 10.87 9.85 -31.23
N SER A 69 11.62 9.92 -30.16
CA SER A 69 11.16 10.47 -28.88
C SER A 69 12.02 11.63 -28.36
N GLU A 70 12.96 12.17 -29.17
CA GLU A 70 13.88 13.21 -28.69
C GLU A 70 13.12 14.47 -28.23
N GLU A 71 12.15 14.94 -28.98
CA GLU A 71 11.36 16.12 -28.59
C GLU A 71 10.57 15.85 -27.31
N MET A 72 10.00 14.65 -27.16
CA MET A 72 9.21 14.22 -26.01
C MET A 72 10.00 14.26 -24.71
N PHE A 73 11.27 13.80 -24.73
CA PHE A 73 12.12 13.75 -23.55
C PHE A 73 12.95 15.00 -23.32
N SER A 74 13.10 15.89 -24.32
CA SER A 74 13.97 17.08 -24.26
C SER A 74 13.69 18.03 -23.09
N ARG A 75 12.47 18.00 -22.54
CA ARG A 75 12.00 18.84 -21.43
C ARG A 75 11.93 18.10 -20.08
N LEU A 76 12.26 16.82 -20.07
CA LEU A 76 12.19 15.97 -18.88
C LEU A 76 13.56 15.91 -18.18
N GLU A 77 13.56 15.53 -16.91
CA GLU A 77 14.76 15.45 -16.08
C GLU A 77 15.89 14.67 -16.73
N ILE A 78 15.58 13.54 -17.35
CA ILE A 78 16.58 12.67 -18.00
C ILE A 78 17.36 13.37 -19.12
N SER A 79 16.84 14.42 -19.73
CA SER A 79 17.54 15.16 -20.78
C SER A 79 18.81 15.83 -20.30
N GLN A 80 18.98 16.00 -18.98
CA GLN A 80 20.17 16.56 -18.34
C GLN A 80 21.27 15.51 -18.14
N ALA A 81 20.99 14.22 -18.33
CA ALA A 81 21.98 13.14 -18.18
C ALA A 81 22.95 13.13 -19.36
N GLU A 82 24.25 12.94 -19.07
CA GLU A 82 25.31 12.90 -20.09
C GLU A 82 25.09 11.78 -21.12
N ASP A 83 24.49 10.68 -20.69
CA ASP A 83 24.22 9.50 -21.53
C ASP A 83 22.82 9.49 -22.16
N PHE A 84 22.05 10.57 -22.00
CA PHE A 84 20.68 10.67 -22.51
C PHE A 84 20.55 10.19 -23.95
N ARG A 85 21.29 10.82 -24.89
CA ARG A 85 21.22 10.49 -26.32
C ARG A 85 21.86 9.15 -26.67
N LYS A 86 22.74 8.63 -25.83
CA LYS A 86 23.40 7.34 -26.03
C LYS A 86 22.41 6.19 -25.98
N HIS A 87 21.36 6.33 -25.18
CA HIS A 87 20.40 5.27 -24.93
C HIS A 87 19.03 5.53 -25.58
N LEU A 88 18.73 6.79 -25.94
CA LEU A 88 17.45 7.18 -26.52
C LEU A 88 17.21 6.48 -27.86
N ASN A 89 16.15 5.68 -27.94
CA ASN A 89 15.70 4.96 -29.15
C ASN A 89 16.75 4.04 -29.80
N GLN A 90 17.59 3.37 -28.97
CA GLN A 90 18.72 2.57 -29.48
C GLN A 90 18.50 1.06 -29.41
N TYR A 91 17.44 0.58 -28.74
CA TYR A 91 17.34 -0.83 -28.38
C TYR A 91 16.15 -1.53 -29.05
N ASP A 92 16.28 -2.85 -29.21
CA ASP A 92 15.15 -3.71 -29.48
C ASP A 92 14.35 -3.88 -28.17
N VAL A 93 13.13 -3.38 -28.16
CA VAL A 93 12.24 -3.43 -26.99
C VAL A 93 11.13 -4.45 -27.24
N ILE A 94 10.88 -5.29 -26.26
CA ILE A 94 9.70 -6.15 -26.19
C ILE A 94 8.87 -5.66 -25.01
N HIS A 95 7.61 -5.29 -25.24
CA HIS A 95 6.71 -4.82 -24.21
C HIS A 95 5.42 -5.64 -24.20
N TRP A 96 5.12 -6.24 -23.04
CA TRP A 96 3.89 -6.99 -22.81
C TRP A 96 3.09 -6.35 -21.68
N ASP A 97 1.81 -6.06 -21.94
CA ASP A 97 0.78 -5.81 -20.94
C ASP A 97 0.00 -7.12 -20.73
N ILE A 98 0.28 -7.81 -19.61
CA ILE A 98 -0.31 -9.12 -19.35
C ILE A 98 -1.83 -9.01 -19.13
N GLN A 99 -2.28 -7.92 -18.50
CA GLN A 99 -3.72 -7.70 -18.29
C GLN A 99 -4.46 -7.57 -19.62
N TRP A 100 -3.90 -6.82 -20.56
CA TRP A 100 -4.50 -6.69 -21.89
C TRP A 100 -4.48 -8.02 -22.66
N CYS A 101 -3.41 -8.79 -22.55
CA CYS A 101 -3.28 -10.08 -23.24
C CYS A 101 -4.34 -11.11 -22.84
N MET A 102 -4.93 -10.99 -21.63
CA MET A 102 -6.00 -11.89 -21.17
C MET A 102 -7.21 -11.92 -22.10
N GLY A 103 -7.60 -10.76 -22.65
CA GLY A 103 -8.74 -10.64 -23.56
C GLY A 103 -8.48 -11.34 -24.92
N PRO A 104 -7.47 -10.92 -25.69
CA PRO A 104 -7.15 -11.54 -26.99
C PRO A 104 -6.78 -13.01 -26.90
N ALA A 105 -6.23 -13.48 -25.78
CA ALA A 105 -5.91 -14.88 -25.55
C ALA A 105 -7.17 -15.75 -25.30
N ASN A 106 -8.32 -15.15 -24.99
CA ASN A 106 -9.54 -15.83 -24.58
C ASN A 106 -9.38 -16.70 -23.31
N GLY A 107 -8.67 -16.18 -22.31
CA GLY A 107 -8.53 -16.79 -21.00
C GLY A 107 -7.09 -16.95 -20.53
N PRO A 108 -6.90 -17.12 -19.20
CA PRO A 108 -5.57 -17.16 -18.58
C PRO A 108 -4.71 -18.32 -19.08
N GLU A 109 -5.30 -19.46 -19.44
CA GLU A 109 -4.61 -20.65 -19.91
C GLU A 109 -3.92 -20.50 -21.26
N LYS A 110 -4.26 -19.47 -22.04
CA LYS A 110 -3.70 -19.23 -23.38
C LYS A 110 -2.76 -18.02 -23.46
N VAL A 111 -2.60 -17.30 -22.36
CA VAL A 111 -1.79 -16.06 -22.36
C VAL A 111 -0.34 -16.35 -22.76
N VAL A 112 0.27 -17.40 -22.22
CA VAL A 112 1.66 -17.78 -22.51
C VAL A 112 1.85 -18.11 -23.99
N SER A 113 0.97 -18.93 -24.56
CA SER A 113 1.05 -19.29 -26.00
C SER A 113 0.80 -18.08 -26.88
N TYR A 114 -0.23 -17.24 -26.56
CA TYR A 114 -0.55 -16.03 -27.30
C TYR A 114 0.65 -15.05 -27.35
N ILE A 115 1.24 -14.73 -26.20
CA ILE A 115 2.40 -13.83 -26.10
C ILE A 115 3.58 -14.39 -26.92
N SER A 116 3.87 -15.69 -26.74
CA SER A 116 5.01 -16.34 -27.41
C SER A 116 4.85 -16.32 -28.94
N GLU A 117 3.69 -16.76 -29.44
CA GLU A 117 3.41 -16.85 -30.87
C GLU A 117 3.44 -15.47 -31.54
N LYS A 118 2.77 -14.47 -30.95
CA LYS A 118 2.74 -13.12 -31.50
C LYS A 118 4.10 -12.46 -31.49
N THR A 119 4.85 -12.57 -30.40
CA THR A 119 6.20 -12.00 -30.31
C THR A 119 7.14 -12.66 -31.31
N ILE A 120 7.11 -13.99 -31.47
CA ILE A 120 7.93 -14.71 -32.45
C ILE A 120 7.57 -14.28 -33.89
N LEU A 121 6.27 -14.11 -34.18
CA LEU A 121 5.81 -13.64 -35.49
C LEU A 121 6.40 -12.27 -35.81
N GLU A 122 6.29 -11.30 -34.90
CA GLU A 122 6.85 -9.96 -35.10
C GLU A 122 8.39 -9.98 -35.18
N LEU A 123 9.08 -10.81 -34.37
CA LEU A 123 10.53 -10.97 -34.46
C LEU A 123 10.96 -11.54 -35.83
N ARG A 124 10.19 -12.42 -36.45
CA ARG A 124 10.45 -12.91 -37.81
C ARG A 124 10.34 -11.80 -38.86
N GLU A 125 9.44 -10.87 -38.71
CA GLU A 125 9.33 -9.70 -39.58
C GLU A 125 10.56 -8.77 -39.45
N TYR A 126 11.11 -8.61 -38.25
CA TYR A 126 12.30 -7.80 -38.01
C TYR A 126 13.61 -8.52 -38.38
N TYR A 127 13.65 -9.85 -38.31
CA TYR A 127 14.83 -10.67 -38.52
C TYR A 127 14.57 -11.84 -39.48
N PRO A 128 14.10 -11.58 -40.73
CA PRO A 128 13.67 -12.63 -41.65
C PRO A 128 14.78 -13.59 -42.06
N ASP A 129 16.02 -13.09 -42.16
CA ASP A 129 17.19 -13.90 -42.56
C ASP A 129 17.78 -14.72 -41.41
N VAL A 130 17.37 -14.51 -40.18
CA VAL A 130 17.92 -15.15 -38.97
C VAL A 130 17.05 -16.29 -38.47
N LEU A 131 15.73 -16.14 -38.62
CA LEU A 131 14.73 -17.05 -38.04
C LEU A 131 14.14 -17.99 -39.13
N PRO A 132 14.45 -19.29 -39.07
CA PRO A 132 13.84 -20.27 -39.99
C PRO A 132 12.34 -20.44 -39.67
N ALA A 133 11.64 -21.12 -40.59
CA ALA A 133 10.19 -21.38 -40.45
C ALA A 133 9.84 -22.38 -39.32
N GLU A 134 10.84 -23.08 -38.78
CA GLU A 134 10.67 -24.03 -37.68
C GLU A 134 10.20 -23.34 -36.38
N ASN A 135 9.38 -24.07 -35.60
CA ASN A 135 8.90 -23.56 -34.33
C ASN A 135 9.97 -23.71 -33.25
N HIS A 136 10.48 -22.59 -32.77
CA HIS A 136 11.35 -22.50 -31.59
C HIS A 136 10.57 -21.88 -30.43
N SER A 137 11.02 -22.14 -29.21
CA SER A 137 10.54 -21.36 -28.05
C SER A 137 10.97 -19.89 -28.18
N LEU A 138 10.26 -19.00 -27.49
CA LEU A 138 10.64 -17.56 -27.50
C LEU A 138 12.06 -17.36 -26.99
N ALA A 139 12.47 -18.05 -25.93
CA ALA A 139 13.84 -17.97 -25.39
C ALA A 139 14.91 -18.39 -26.42
N GLU A 140 14.68 -19.49 -27.14
CA GLU A 140 15.55 -19.94 -28.22
C GLU A 140 15.61 -18.95 -29.39
N THR A 141 14.45 -18.33 -29.70
CA THR A 141 14.34 -17.29 -30.73
C THR A 141 15.23 -16.08 -30.39
N LEU A 142 15.13 -15.57 -29.15
CA LEU A 142 15.96 -14.46 -28.67
C LEU A 142 17.45 -14.80 -28.64
N ALA A 143 17.79 -16.00 -28.15
CA ALA A 143 19.16 -16.47 -28.12
C ALA A 143 19.76 -16.59 -29.53
N ARG A 144 19.01 -17.09 -30.52
CA ARG A 144 19.42 -17.20 -31.90
C ARG A 144 19.67 -15.83 -32.54
N ILE A 145 18.75 -14.88 -32.37
CA ILE A 145 18.96 -13.51 -32.88
C ILE A 145 20.24 -12.92 -32.28
N ASN A 146 20.44 -13.05 -30.97
CA ASN A 146 21.64 -12.57 -30.31
C ASN A 146 22.88 -13.23 -30.86
N THR A 147 22.89 -14.54 -31.03
CA THR A 147 24.05 -15.29 -31.55
C THR A 147 24.46 -14.83 -32.95
N VAL A 148 23.50 -14.54 -33.82
CA VAL A 148 23.77 -14.16 -35.22
C VAL A 148 24.05 -12.66 -35.37
N THR A 149 23.39 -11.83 -34.61
CA THR A 149 23.40 -10.36 -34.82
C THR A 149 24.14 -9.58 -33.72
N GLY A 150 24.41 -10.19 -32.58
CA GLY A 150 24.91 -9.52 -31.37
C GLY A 150 23.87 -8.64 -30.67
N ARG A 151 22.65 -8.58 -31.17
CA ARG A 151 21.57 -7.73 -30.58
C ARG A 151 21.12 -8.27 -29.24
N LYS A 152 20.83 -7.34 -28.32
CA LYS A 152 20.22 -7.62 -27.02
C LYS A 152 18.88 -6.91 -26.92
N PHE A 153 18.02 -7.42 -26.06
CA PHE A 153 16.65 -6.98 -25.91
C PHE A 153 16.42 -6.29 -24.56
N ILE A 154 15.64 -5.24 -24.57
CA ILE A 154 14.99 -4.71 -23.36
C ILE A 154 13.60 -5.32 -23.31
N VAL A 155 13.29 -6.06 -22.24
CA VAL A 155 11.98 -6.70 -22.03
C VAL A 155 11.26 -6.00 -20.91
N ILE A 156 10.08 -5.44 -21.22
CA ILE A 156 9.21 -4.73 -20.28
C ILE A 156 7.92 -5.53 -20.14
N ILE A 157 7.54 -5.87 -18.91
CA ILE A 157 6.31 -6.58 -18.61
C ILE A 157 5.48 -5.74 -17.63
N ASP A 158 4.37 -5.19 -18.13
CA ASP A 158 3.39 -4.50 -17.28
C ASP A 158 2.36 -5.49 -16.75
N GLU A 159 1.91 -5.27 -15.49
CA GLU A 159 0.98 -6.13 -14.75
C GLU A 159 1.40 -7.61 -14.76
N TRP A 160 2.72 -7.87 -14.57
CA TRP A 160 3.33 -9.21 -14.64
C TRP A 160 2.60 -10.24 -13.76
N ASP A 161 2.02 -9.80 -12.64
CA ASP A 161 1.43 -10.63 -11.60
C ASP A 161 -0.08 -10.90 -11.77
N VAL A 162 -0.68 -10.47 -12.89
CA VAL A 162 -2.11 -10.68 -13.16
C VAL A 162 -2.49 -12.14 -13.04
N LEU A 163 -1.76 -13.05 -13.70
CA LEU A 163 -2.03 -14.47 -13.63
C LEU A 163 -1.79 -15.10 -12.24
N ILE A 164 -1.02 -14.44 -11.38
CA ILE A 164 -0.80 -14.88 -9.99
C ILE A 164 -1.96 -14.45 -9.08
N ARG A 165 -2.66 -13.36 -9.43
CA ARG A 165 -3.76 -12.77 -8.66
C ARG A 165 -5.14 -13.14 -9.17
N ASP A 166 -5.25 -13.63 -10.40
CA ASP A 166 -6.51 -13.95 -11.04
C ASP A 166 -7.11 -15.23 -10.45
N GLU A 167 -8.34 -15.16 -9.96
CA GLU A 167 -9.04 -16.30 -9.36
C GLU A 167 -9.32 -17.43 -10.37
N ALA A 168 -9.42 -17.10 -11.67
CA ALA A 168 -9.60 -18.08 -12.73
C ALA A 168 -8.28 -18.79 -13.11
N ALA A 169 -7.14 -18.22 -12.77
CA ALA A 169 -5.83 -18.81 -13.01
C ALA A 169 -5.48 -19.82 -11.92
N LYS A 170 -5.83 -21.08 -12.15
CA LYS A 170 -5.48 -22.19 -11.25
C LYS A 170 -3.97 -22.35 -11.12
N GLU A 171 -3.52 -23.12 -10.14
CA GLU A 171 -2.11 -23.31 -9.80
C GLU A 171 -1.26 -23.83 -10.96
N ASP A 172 -1.81 -24.70 -11.82
CA ASP A 172 -1.15 -25.20 -13.01
C ASP A 172 -0.83 -24.11 -14.04
N ILE A 173 -1.79 -23.18 -14.27
CA ILE A 173 -1.61 -22.00 -15.14
C ILE A 173 -0.54 -21.06 -14.57
N GLN A 174 -0.61 -20.78 -13.26
CA GLN A 174 0.42 -19.97 -12.59
C GLN A 174 1.80 -20.60 -12.72
N ASN A 175 1.90 -21.91 -12.54
CA ASN A 175 3.17 -22.64 -12.66
C ASN A 175 3.69 -22.68 -14.11
N GLU A 176 2.82 -22.75 -15.10
CA GLU A 176 3.18 -22.63 -16.52
C GLU A 176 3.75 -21.24 -16.82
N TYR A 177 3.08 -20.20 -16.36
CA TYR A 177 3.52 -18.83 -16.54
C TYR A 177 4.86 -18.55 -15.85
N ILE A 178 5.04 -18.99 -14.62
CA ILE A 178 6.33 -18.87 -13.91
C ILE A 178 7.44 -19.64 -14.67
N ARG A 179 7.13 -20.82 -15.20
CA ARG A 179 8.09 -21.60 -16.02
C ARG A 179 8.47 -20.86 -17.29
N PHE A 180 7.52 -20.23 -17.95
CA PHE A 180 7.74 -19.38 -19.12
C PHE A 180 8.69 -18.23 -18.79
N LEU A 181 8.44 -17.45 -17.72
CA LEU A 181 9.31 -16.35 -17.31
C LEU A 181 10.71 -16.85 -16.93
N ARG A 182 10.81 -18.00 -16.25
CA ARG A 182 12.12 -18.62 -15.94
C ARG A 182 12.90 -18.99 -17.21
N GLY A 183 12.22 -19.48 -18.22
CA GLY A 183 12.84 -19.80 -19.51
C GLY A 183 13.46 -18.58 -20.20
N ILE A 184 12.83 -17.41 -20.06
CA ILE A 184 13.31 -16.17 -20.68
C ILE A 184 14.41 -15.49 -19.85
N PHE A 185 14.34 -15.53 -18.52
CA PHE A 185 15.15 -14.67 -17.66
C PHE A 185 16.17 -15.40 -16.78
N LYS A 186 16.01 -16.71 -16.51
CA LYS A 186 16.84 -17.41 -15.53
C LYS A 186 17.93 -18.26 -16.16
N GLY A 187 19.15 -18.11 -15.65
CA GLY A 187 20.31 -18.85 -16.09
C GLY A 187 21.36 -17.99 -16.81
N THR A 188 22.38 -18.61 -17.36
CA THR A 188 23.49 -17.89 -18.02
C THR A 188 23.09 -17.37 -19.41
N GLU A 189 22.31 -18.15 -20.17
CA GLU A 189 21.96 -17.76 -21.54
C GLU A 189 21.17 -16.42 -21.60
N PRO A 190 20.16 -16.15 -20.74
CA PRO A 190 19.48 -14.86 -20.72
C PRO A 190 20.39 -13.64 -20.57
N THR A 191 21.51 -13.73 -19.86
CA THR A 191 22.43 -12.60 -19.69
C THR A 191 23.14 -12.19 -21.01
N LYS A 192 23.14 -13.06 -22.02
CA LYS A 192 23.72 -12.78 -23.33
C LYS A 192 22.77 -11.95 -24.19
N TYR A 193 21.44 -12.21 -24.12
CA TYR A 193 20.46 -11.56 -25.00
C TYR A 193 19.57 -10.55 -24.28
N ILE A 194 19.54 -10.49 -22.95
CA ILE A 194 18.81 -9.44 -22.20
C ILE A 194 19.75 -8.27 -21.93
N GLN A 195 19.32 -7.07 -22.31
CA GLN A 195 19.99 -5.80 -22.00
C GLN A 195 19.42 -5.20 -20.71
N LEU A 196 18.08 -5.30 -20.55
CA LEU A 196 17.30 -4.91 -19.37
C LEU A 196 16.03 -5.75 -19.31
N ALA A 197 15.65 -6.21 -18.15
CA ALA A 197 14.33 -6.75 -17.88
C ALA A 197 13.66 -5.89 -16.81
N TYR A 198 12.49 -5.32 -17.13
CA TYR A 198 11.72 -4.49 -16.21
C TYR A 198 10.31 -5.05 -16.06
N LEU A 199 10.01 -5.63 -14.90
CA LEU A 199 8.71 -6.14 -14.55
C LEU A 199 8.02 -5.15 -13.62
N THR A 200 6.74 -4.87 -13.88
CA THR A 200 5.94 -4.07 -12.95
C THR A 200 4.57 -4.70 -12.71
N GLY A 201 4.13 -4.65 -11.46
CA GLY A 201 2.90 -5.27 -10.99
C GLY A 201 2.53 -4.78 -9.60
N ILE A 202 1.61 -5.48 -8.94
CA ILE A 202 1.22 -5.21 -7.56
C ILE A 202 2.05 -6.06 -6.60
N LEU A 203 2.14 -7.36 -6.87
CA LEU A 203 2.86 -8.30 -6.02
C LEU A 203 4.34 -8.39 -6.39
N PRO A 204 5.21 -8.61 -5.39
CA PRO A 204 6.56 -9.09 -5.62
C PRO A 204 6.56 -10.45 -6.30
N ILE A 205 7.71 -10.90 -6.80
CA ILE A 205 7.82 -12.19 -7.46
C ILE A 205 7.44 -13.34 -6.52
N LYS A 206 6.59 -14.25 -7.01
CA LYS A 206 6.13 -15.43 -6.25
C LYS A 206 7.32 -16.22 -5.69
N LYS A 207 7.23 -16.61 -4.41
CA LYS A 207 8.24 -17.43 -3.75
C LYS A 207 7.94 -18.91 -3.91
N GLU A 208 8.92 -19.66 -4.39
CA GLU A 208 8.93 -21.12 -4.33
C GLU A 208 9.71 -21.54 -3.07
N LYS A 209 9.03 -22.15 -2.09
CA LYS A 209 9.58 -22.41 -0.74
C LYS A 209 10.01 -21.12 -0.04
N THR A 210 11.31 -20.83 0.01
CA THR A 210 11.89 -19.67 0.68
C THR A 210 12.56 -18.68 -0.29
N GLN A 211 12.64 -18.99 -1.58
CA GLN A 211 13.31 -18.16 -2.57
C GLN A 211 12.33 -17.64 -3.62
N SER A 212 12.62 -16.45 -4.17
CA SER A 212 11.93 -15.93 -5.35
C SER A 212 12.05 -16.90 -6.53
N ALA A 213 10.97 -17.10 -7.27
CA ALA A 213 10.97 -17.94 -8.49
C ALA A 213 11.94 -17.40 -9.55
N LEU A 214 12.16 -16.08 -9.56
CA LEU A 214 13.13 -15.37 -10.39
C LEU A 214 14.15 -14.66 -9.48
N ASN A 215 15.00 -15.43 -8.82
CA ASN A 215 15.94 -14.94 -7.80
C ASN A 215 17.12 -14.11 -8.35
N ASN A 216 17.15 -13.87 -9.64
CA ASN A 216 18.08 -12.96 -10.30
C ASN A 216 17.50 -11.55 -10.50
N PHE A 217 16.27 -11.29 -10.05
CA PHE A 217 15.66 -9.97 -10.10
C PHE A 217 15.90 -9.23 -8.79
N ASP A 218 16.25 -7.95 -8.90
CA ASP A 218 16.17 -7.00 -7.82
C ASP A 218 14.72 -6.54 -7.65
N GLU A 219 14.16 -6.77 -6.45
CA GLU A 219 12.78 -6.51 -6.16
C GLU A 219 12.60 -5.21 -5.34
N PHE A 220 11.93 -4.23 -5.95
CA PHE A 220 11.57 -2.95 -5.33
C PHE A 220 10.08 -2.93 -5.00
N THR A 221 9.74 -3.10 -3.72
CA THR A 221 8.37 -3.39 -3.28
C THR A 221 7.87 -2.37 -2.26
N MET A 222 6.62 -2.51 -1.78
CA MET A 222 6.08 -1.69 -0.68
C MET A 222 6.81 -1.92 0.64
N VAL A 223 7.36 -3.12 0.86
CA VAL A 223 8.09 -3.48 2.08
C VAL A 223 9.60 -3.32 1.93
N SER A 224 10.12 -3.18 0.71
CA SER A 224 11.54 -2.95 0.39
C SER A 224 11.68 -2.05 -0.83
N PRO A 225 11.39 -0.74 -0.73
CA PRO A 225 11.34 0.17 -1.87
C PRO A 225 12.70 0.61 -2.39
N SER A 226 13.74 0.61 -1.53
CA SER A 226 15.13 0.97 -1.85
C SER A 226 15.27 2.28 -2.65
N ILE A 227 16.15 2.33 -3.65
CA ILE A 227 16.48 3.53 -4.44
C ILE A 227 15.38 3.96 -5.42
N LEU A 228 14.42 3.07 -5.74
CA LEU A 228 13.30 3.39 -6.63
C LEU A 228 12.08 3.97 -5.90
N ALA A 229 12.19 4.23 -4.60
CA ALA A 229 11.09 4.70 -3.75
C ALA A 229 10.36 5.93 -4.31
N GLN A 230 11.10 6.92 -4.84
CA GLN A 230 10.58 8.21 -5.29
C GLN A 230 10.01 8.21 -6.71
N TYR A 231 10.27 7.17 -7.51
CA TYR A 231 9.95 7.22 -8.95
C TYR A 231 8.56 6.67 -9.29
N ILE A 232 7.94 5.90 -8.42
CA ILE A 232 6.59 5.35 -8.63
C ILE A 232 5.67 5.85 -7.52
N GLY A 233 4.67 6.65 -7.88
CA GLY A 233 3.87 7.47 -6.98
C GLY A 233 4.32 8.93 -6.98
N PHE A 234 3.61 9.81 -6.26
CA PHE A 234 4.00 11.21 -6.10
C PHE A 234 4.65 11.42 -4.73
N THR A 235 5.79 12.07 -4.70
CA THR A 235 6.47 12.45 -3.45
C THR A 235 5.77 13.63 -2.78
N GLU A 236 5.96 13.81 -1.47
CA GLU A 236 5.38 14.93 -0.71
C GLU A 236 5.72 16.29 -1.34
N ALA A 237 6.98 16.49 -1.79
CA ALA A 237 7.40 17.73 -2.42
C ALA A 237 6.69 18.02 -3.76
N GLU A 238 6.37 16.96 -4.53
CA GLU A 238 5.59 17.09 -5.78
C GLU A 238 4.13 17.40 -5.48
N VAL A 239 3.55 16.77 -4.45
CA VAL A 239 2.17 17.02 -4.02
C VAL A 239 2.02 18.42 -3.45
N GLN A 240 2.99 18.92 -2.68
CA GLN A 240 3.00 20.31 -2.20
C GLN A 240 2.96 21.30 -3.38
N LYS A 241 3.83 21.11 -4.39
CA LYS A 241 3.85 21.96 -5.60
C LYS A 241 2.51 21.91 -6.36
N LEU A 242 1.88 20.74 -6.42
CA LEU A 242 0.57 20.62 -7.04
C LEU A 242 -0.51 21.32 -6.21
N SER A 243 -0.50 21.19 -4.89
CA SER A 243 -1.43 21.85 -3.99
C SER A 243 -1.37 23.37 -4.14
N ASP A 244 -0.16 23.95 -4.18
CA ASP A 244 0.05 25.37 -4.41
C ASP A 244 -0.50 25.80 -5.78
N LYS A 245 -0.16 25.05 -6.84
CA LYS A 245 -0.58 25.34 -8.21
C LYS A 245 -2.09 25.28 -8.42
N TYR A 246 -2.77 24.33 -7.75
CA TYR A 246 -4.21 24.10 -7.88
C TYR A 246 -5.02 24.70 -6.73
N HIS A 247 -4.39 25.48 -5.84
CA HIS A 247 -5.01 26.15 -4.69
C HIS A 247 -5.76 25.19 -3.77
N GLN A 248 -5.17 24.00 -3.52
CA GLN A 248 -5.68 23.03 -2.56
C GLN A 248 -4.96 23.16 -1.22
N ASP A 249 -5.67 22.96 -0.13
CA ASP A 249 -5.13 22.91 1.22
C ASP A 249 -4.24 21.66 1.37
N PHE A 250 -2.93 21.86 1.49
CA PHE A 250 -1.96 20.78 1.55
C PHE A 250 -2.13 19.89 2.79
N ASP A 251 -2.43 20.46 3.96
CA ASP A 251 -2.64 19.68 5.18
C ASP A 251 -3.86 18.76 5.04
N LYS A 252 -4.87 19.24 4.35
CA LYS A 252 -6.06 18.45 4.03
C LYS A 252 -5.77 17.35 3.01
N VAL A 253 -4.97 17.65 1.97
CA VAL A 253 -4.48 16.64 1.00
C VAL A 253 -3.66 15.57 1.72
N LYS A 254 -2.75 15.98 2.61
CA LYS A 254 -1.94 15.08 3.42
C LYS A 254 -2.80 14.16 4.28
N LYS A 255 -3.76 14.69 5.03
CA LYS A 255 -4.67 13.89 5.87
C LYS A 255 -5.41 12.83 5.06
N TRP A 256 -5.84 13.16 3.84
CA TRP A 256 -6.67 12.28 3.02
C TRP A 256 -5.89 11.25 2.21
N TYR A 257 -4.66 11.55 1.77
CA TYR A 257 -3.99 10.76 0.72
C TYR A 257 -2.53 10.41 0.99
N ASP A 258 -1.93 10.85 2.11
CA ASP A 258 -0.57 10.51 2.53
C ASP A 258 -0.49 9.11 3.17
N GLY A 259 0.67 8.76 3.70
CA GLY A 259 0.88 7.64 4.63
C GLY A 259 1.58 6.43 4.05
N TYR A 260 2.15 6.52 2.86
CA TYR A 260 3.05 5.48 2.35
C TYR A 260 4.51 5.93 2.50
N LEU A 261 5.11 5.56 3.64
CA LEU A 261 6.54 5.81 3.87
C LEU A 261 7.36 4.75 3.13
N LEU A 262 7.96 5.15 2.01
CA LEU A 262 8.83 4.32 1.20
C LEU A 262 10.27 4.78 1.39
N LYS A 263 11.04 4.09 2.23
CA LYS A 263 12.37 4.50 2.67
C LYS A 263 12.30 5.90 3.33
N ASP A 264 12.87 6.92 2.69
CA ASP A 264 12.94 8.30 3.20
C ASP A 264 11.85 9.21 2.58
N TYR A 265 10.96 8.66 1.75
CA TYR A 265 9.97 9.42 0.99
C TYR A 265 8.55 9.12 1.46
N GLN A 266 7.80 10.17 1.76
CA GLN A 266 6.33 10.10 1.79
C GLN A 266 5.82 10.08 0.36
N VAL A 267 5.09 9.03 0.01
CA VAL A 267 4.61 8.79 -1.34
C VAL A 267 3.08 8.70 -1.34
N TYR A 268 2.47 9.36 -2.29
CA TYR A 268 1.02 9.50 -2.44
C TYR A 268 0.54 8.73 -3.66
N ASN A 269 -0.71 8.29 -3.63
CA ASN A 269 -1.37 7.72 -4.79
C ASN A 269 -1.65 8.81 -5.84
N PRO A 270 -1.03 8.77 -7.04
CA PRO A 270 -1.21 9.79 -8.07
C PRO A 270 -2.68 10.01 -8.47
N ARG A 271 -3.48 8.94 -8.54
CA ARG A 271 -4.88 9.05 -8.97
C ARG A 271 -5.71 9.87 -7.99
N ALA A 272 -5.55 9.63 -6.70
CA ALA A 272 -6.26 10.37 -5.66
C ALA A 272 -5.82 11.85 -5.67
N VAL A 273 -4.51 12.10 -5.72
CA VAL A 273 -3.95 13.46 -5.79
C VAL A 273 -4.44 14.20 -7.04
N VAL A 274 -4.33 13.63 -8.24
CA VAL A 274 -4.81 14.26 -9.47
C VAL A 274 -6.30 14.55 -9.39
N SER A 275 -7.09 13.64 -8.82
CA SER A 275 -8.53 13.82 -8.70
C SER A 275 -8.89 14.99 -7.78
N VAL A 276 -8.27 15.10 -6.59
CA VAL A 276 -8.54 16.23 -5.68
C VAL A 276 -8.05 17.55 -6.25
N MET A 277 -6.89 17.58 -6.93
CA MET A 277 -6.39 18.80 -7.58
C MET A 277 -7.37 19.33 -8.63
N LEU A 278 -7.98 18.43 -9.41
CA LEU A 278 -8.88 18.82 -10.52
C LEU A 278 -10.33 19.07 -10.09
N LYS A 279 -10.80 18.39 -9.01
CA LYS A 279 -12.21 18.44 -8.59
C LYS A 279 -12.43 19.27 -7.33
N GLY A 280 -11.41 19.44 -6.47
CA GLY A 280 -11.53 20.12 -5.17
C GLY A 280 -12.34 19.35 -4.12
N GLU A 281 -12.70 18.09 -4.39
CA GLU A 281 -13.49 17.23 -3.52
C GLU A 281 -12.59 16.27 -2.75
N TYR A 282 -12.71 16.26 -1.41
CA TYR A 282 -11.99 15.35 -0.54
C TYR A 282 -12.87 14.14 -0.21
N LYS A 283 -12.63 13.03 -0.88
CA LYS A 283 -13.38 11.76 -0.74
C LYS A 283 -12.49 10.58 -1.12
N SER A 284 -12.97 9.35 -0.91
CA SER A 284 -12.30 8.19 -1.45
C SER A 284 -12.43 8.14 -2.98
N TYR A 285 -11.29 8.23 -3.66
CA TYR A 285 -11.14 7.92 -5.08
C TYR A 285 -10.69 6.48 -5.31
N TRP A 286 -10.30 5.79 -4.24
CA TRP A 286 -9.93 4.39 -4.27
C TRP A 286 -11.09 3.50 -4.66
N SER A 287 -12.27 3.73 -4.07
CA SER A 287 -13.50 2.98 -4.34
C SER A 287 -14.02 3.09 -5.78
N GLU A 288 -13.70 4.20 -6.49
CA GLU A 288 -14.08 4.33 -7.90
C GLU A 288 -13.40 3.26 -8.80
N THR A 289 -12.48 2.44 -8.28
CA THR A 289 -11.53 1.71 -9.10
C THR A 289 -10.96 0.42 -8.55
N ALA A 290 -10.94 0.26 -7.24
CA ALA A 290 -10.58 -0.96 -6.55
C ALA A 290 -11.57 -1.11 -5.41
N SER A 291 -12.50 -2.04 -5.50
CA SER A 291 -13.47 -2.20 -4.45
C SER A 291 -12.78 -2.87 -3.24
N TYR A 292 -13.15 -2.48 -2.03
CA TYR A 292 -12.79 -3.17 -0.80
C TYR A 292 -13.17 -4.66 -0.84
N GLU A 293 -14.05 -5.04 -1.74
CA GLU A 293 -14.44 -6.43 -1.99
C GLU A 293 -13.24 -7.35 -2.27
N ALA A 294 -12.16 -6.82 -2.84
CA ALA A 294 -10.93 -7.58 -3.07
C ALA A 294 -10.25 -8.06 -1.79
N ILE A 295 -10.44 -7.39 -0.65
CA ILE A 295 -9.83 -7.78 0.64
C ILE A 295 -10.81 -8.49 1.57
N VAL A 296 -12.12 -8.36 1.33
CA VAL A 296 -13.17 -9.00 2.17
C VAL A 296 -12.97 -10.50 2.36
N PRO A 297 -12.67 -11.31 1.32
CA PRO A 297 -12.43 -12.74 1.50
C PRO A 297 -11.29 -13.02 2.51
N PHE A 298 -10.19 -12.27 2.42
CA PHE A 298 -9.01 -12.46 3.27
C PHE A 298 -9.25 -12.01 4.72
N ILE A 299 -9.95 -10.90 4.89
CA ILE A 299 -10.36 -10.41 6.22
C ILE A 299 -11.31 -11.42 6.89
N ASN A 300 -12.17 -12.07 6.12
CA ASN A 300 -13.14 -13.07 6.60
C ASN A 300 -12.51 -14.44 6.91
N MET A 301 -11.28 -14.73 6.47
CA MET A 301 -10.56 -15.96 6.84
C MET A 301 -10.34 -16.10 8.34
N ASN A 302 -10.49 -14.99 9.08
CA ASN A 302 -10.50 -14.96 10.55
C ASN A 302 -9.29 -15.67 11.20
N TYR A 303 -8.11 -15.50 10.64
CA TYR A 303 -6.89 -15.97 11.29
C TYR A 303 -6.76 -15.35 12.69
N ASP A 304 -6.21 -16.13 13.65
CA ASP A 304 -6.06 -15.70 15.04
C ASP A 304 -5.36 -14.33 15.13
N GLY A 305 -6.04 -13.38 15.77
CA GLY A 305 -5.59 -11.99 15.93
C GLY A 305 -5.75 -11.08 14.72
N LEU A 306 -6.26 -11.53 13.55
CA LEU A 306 -6.43 -10.68 12.37
C LEU A 306 -7.48 -9.60 12.59
N LYS A 307 -8.65 -9.95 13.10
CA LYS A 307 -9.72 -8.98 13.39
C LYS A 307 -9.26 -7.92 14.38
N THR A 308 -8.62 -8.35 15.47
CA THR A 308 -8.05 -7.45 16.47
C THR A 308 -7.06 -6.47 15.85
N ALA A 309 -6.14 -6.96 15.02
CA ALA A 309 -5.14 -6.13 14.33
C ALA A 309 -5.78 -5.07 13.44
N ILE A 310 -6.81 -5.43 12.66
CA ILE A 310 -7.53 -4.50 11.78
C ILE A 310 -8.25 -3.43 12.61
N ILE A 311 -8.89 -3.81 13.70
CA ILE A 311 -9.59 -2.89 14.60
C ILE A 311 -8.60 -1.93 15.27
N GLU A 312 -7.46 -2.43 15.77
CA GLU A 312 -6.40 -1.60 16.34
C GLU A 312 -5.88 -0.57 15.34
N MET A 313 -5.66 -0.98 14.08
CA MET A 313 -5.22 -0.06 13.04
C MET A 313 -6.31 0.95 12.64
N LEU A 314 -7.58 0.57 12.59
CA LEU A 314 -8.71 1.49 12.38
C LEU A 314 -8.83 2.49 13.52
N SER A 315 -8.54 2.10 14.77
CA SER A 315 -8.49 3.01 15.93
C SER A 315 -7.26 3.92 15.95
N GLY A 316 -6.42 3.85 14.91
CA GLY A 316 -5.24 4.70 14.75
C GLY A 316 -3.97 4.15 15.37
N SER A 317 -3.97 2.90 15.84
CA SER A 317 -2.77 2.20 16.31
C SER A 317 -2.00 1.58 15.16
N SER A 318 -0.81 1.07 15.45
CA SER A 318 -0.01 0.27 14.52
C SER A 318 0.16 -1.14 15.08
N VAL A 319 0.37 -2.12 14.19
CA VAL A 319 0.52 -3.54 14.54
C VAL A 319 1.81 -4.08 13.96
N LYS A 320 2.57 -4.85 14.74
CA LYS A 320 3.76 -5.55 14.24
C LYS A 320 3.36 -6.63 13.22
N VAL A 321 4.11 -6.69 12.11
CA VAL A 321 3.89 -7.63 11.01
C VAL A 321 5.20 -8.28 10.60
N ASN A 322 5.19 -9.61 10.51
CA ASN A 322 6.29 -10.38 9.92
C ASN A 322 6.04 -10.59 8.42
N THR A 323 6.60 -9.73 7.59
CA THR A 323 6.43 -9.79 6.13
C THR A 323 7.20 -10.92 5.43
N ALA A 324 8.07 -11.65 6.16
CA ALA A 324 8.92 -12.69 5.57
C ALA A 324 8.16 -13.98 5.23
N THR A 325 7.04 -14.26 5.91
CA THR A 325 6.26 -15.50 5.75
C THR A 325 5.43 -15.50 4.48
N PHE A 326 5.04 -14.34 3.98
CA PHE A 326 4.20 -14.20 2.80
C PHE A 326 4.89 -14.74 1.54
N LYS A 327 4.17 -15.59 0.78
CA LYS A 327 4.68 -16.26 -0.43
C LYS A 327 4.49 -15.43 -1.71
N ASN A 328 3.99 -14.21 -1.60
CA ASN A 328 3.69 -13.31 -2.71
C ASN A 328 2.64 -13.88 -3.68
N ASP A 329 1.71 -14.67 -3.18
CA ASP A 329 0.54 -15.15 -3.90
C ASP A 329 -0.68 -15.23 -2.96
N THR A 330 -1.87 -15.44 -3.55
CA THR A 330 -3.13 -15.50 -2.81
C THR A 330 -3.52 -16.92 -2.36
N VAL A 331 -2.87 -17.94 -2.91
CA VAL A 331 -3.19 -19.35 -2.65
C VAL A 331 -2.56 -19.83 -1.34
N ASN A 332 -1.38 -19.30 -1.00
CA ASN A 332 -0.58 -19.73 0.15
C ASN A 332 -0.68 -18.80 1.36
N ILE A 333 -1.77 -18.06 1.50
CA ILE A 333 -2.04 -17.24 2.71
C ILE A 333 -2.43 -18.18 3.84
N GLN A 334 -1.68 -18.20 4.95
CA GLN A 334 -1.85 -19.12 6.07
C GLN A 334 -1.89 -18.45 7.44
N SER A 335 -1.63 -17.16 7.51
CA SER A 335 -1.53 -16.43 8.78
C SER A 335 -2.08 -15.01 8.69
N LYS A 336 -2.31 -14.41 9.86
CA LYS A 336 -2.61 -12.97 9.99
C LYS A 336 -1.54 -12.13 9.27
N ASP A 337 -0.27 -12.44 9.46
CA ASP A 337 0.84 -11.66 8.93
C ASP A 337 0.92 -11.74 7.40
N ASP A 338 0.53 -12.88 6.81
CA ASP A 338 0.42 -13.01 5.35
C ASP A 338 -0.70 -12.12 4.79
N VAL A 339 -1.88 -12.10 5.45
CA VAL A 339 -2.99 -11.21 5.06
C VAL A 339 -2.58 -9.74 5.16
N LEU A 340 -1.97 -9.34 6.28
CA LEU A 340 -1.53 -7.96 6.47
C LEU A 340 -0.45 -7.57 5.46
N THR A 341 0.49 -8.48 5.15
CA THR A 341 1.51 -8.23 4.12
C THR A 341 0.90 -8.09 2.74
N TYR A 342 -0.07 -8.92 2.40
CA TYR A 342 -0.83 -8.80 1.16
C TYR A 342 -1.55 -7.44 1.08
N MET A 343 -2.19 -7.00 2.17
CA MET A 343 -2.84 -5.68 2.25
C MET A 343 -1.85 -4.52 2.11
N ILE A 344 -0.61 -4.65 2.59
CA ILE A 344 0.46 -3.67 2.36
C ILE A 344 0.78 -3.57 0.86
N HIS A 345 0.96 -4.70 0.17
CA HIS A 345 1.24 -4.69 -1.27
C HIS A 345 0.07 -4.16 -2.11
N LEU A 346 -1.16 -4.40 -1.68
CA LEU A 346 -2.35 -3.82 -2.31
C LEU A 346 -2.52 -2.32 -2.04
N GLY A 347 -1.85 -1.76 -1.03
CA GLY A 347 -1.94 -0.37 -0.62
C GLY A 347 -3.07 -0.06 0.37
N TYR A 348 -3.70 -1.06 0.98
CA TYR A 348 -4.64 -0.85 2.08
C TYR A 348 -3.97 -0.60 3.43
N LEU A 349 -2.68 -0.87 3.56
CA LEU A 349 -1.90 -0.57 4.75
C LEU A 349 -0.61 0.16 4.37
N GLY A 350 -0.22 1.13 5.19
CA GLY A 350 1.13 1.66 5.25
C GLY A 350 2.03 0.70 6.03
N TYR A 351 3.34 0.77 5.79
CA TYR A 351 4.32 -0.06 6.48
C TYR A 351 5.57 0.74 6.82
N ASP A 352 5.99 0.68 8.07
CA ASP A 352 7.28 1.18 8.50
C ASP A 352 8.29 0.02 8.51
N GLN A 353 9.28 0.10 7.63
CA GLN A 353 10.29 -0.93 7.45
C GLN A 353 11.23 -1.03 8.67
N THR A 354 11.49 0.06 9.37
CA THR A 354 12.40 0.11 10.52
C THR A 354 11.75 -0.53 11.74
N GLU A 355 10.54 -0.13 12.05
CA GLU A 355 9.78 -0.61 13.20
C GLU A 355 9.05 -1.92 12.92
N LYS A 356 8.94 -2.33 11.64
CA LYS A 356 8.20 -3.51 11.16
C LYS A 356 6.73 -3.48 11.59
N ILE A 357 6.10 -2.31 11.47
CA ILE A 357 4.71 -2.09 11.82
C ILE A 357 3.86 -1.71 10.61
N ALA A 358 2.63 -2.21 10.59
CA ALA A 358 1.60 -1.81 9.63
C ALA A 358 0.58 -0.87 10.32
N PHE A 359 -0.01 0.02 9.55
CA PHE A 359 -1.00 0.99 10.01
C PHE A 359 -1.93 1.42 8.86
N VAL A 360 -3.06 2.00 9.20
CA VAL A 360 -3.96 2.63 8.20
C VAL A 360 -3.34 3.96 7.76
N PRO A 361 -2.99 4.11 6.46
CA PRO A 361 -2.16 5.23 6.03
C PRO A 361 -2.86 6.59 6.08
N ASN A 362 -4.15 6.65 5.73
CA ASN A 362 -4.86 7.90 5.55
C ASN A 362 -6.38 7.74 5.67
N GLU A 363 -7.11 8.86 5.55
CA GLU A 363 -8.56 8.89 5.67
C GLU A 363 -9.28 8.17 4.52
N GLU A 364 -8.74 8.25 3.29
CA GLU A 364 -9.26 7.52 2.14
C GLU A 364 -9.34 6.01 2.42
N ILE A 365 -8.22 5.43 2.82
CA ILE A 365 -8.11 3.99 3.12
C ILE A 365 -8.87 3.62 4.39
N ARG A 366 -8.92 4.51 5.38
CA ARG A 366 -9.74 4.30 6.58
C ARG A 366 -11.20 4.07 6.21
N GLN A 367 -11.76 4.89 5.31
CA GLN A 367 -13.14 4.74 4.84
C GLN A 367 -13.34 3.41 4.11
N GLU A 368 -12.40 3.02 3.24
CA GLU A 368 -12.45 1.73 2.52
C GLU A 368 -12.45 0.53 3.47
N LEU A 369 -11.52 0.52 4.43
CA LEU A 369 -11.46 -0.55 5.43
C LEU A 369 -12.70 -0.58 6.33
N THR A 370 -13.20 0.58 6.71
CA THR A 370 -14.46 0.68 7.48
C THR A 370 -15.63 0.08 6.69
N ASN A 371 -15.71 0.34 5.38
CA ASN A 371 -16.74 -0.23 4.52
C ASN A 371 -16.57 -1.76 4.35
N ALA A 372 -15.32 -2.24 4.24
CA ALA A 372 -15.03 -3.67 4.15
C ALA A 372 -15.50 -4.44 5.38
N VAL A 373 -15.34 -3.86 6.55
CA VAL A 373 -15.74 -4.48 7.83
C VAL A 373 -17.24 -4.31 8.14
N LYS A 374 -17.93 -3.33 7.53
CA LYS A 374 -19.40 -3.18 7.63
C LYS A 374 -20.20 -4.21 6.82
N SER A 375 -19.55 -5.08 6.05
CA SER A 375 -20.24 -6.15 5.31
C SER A 375 -20.89 -7.18 6.26
N LYS A 376 -21.91 -7.93 5.77
CA LYS A 376 -22.77 -8.83 6.57
C LYS A 376 -22.05 -9.83 7.49
N SER A 377 -20.80 -10.16 7.21
CA SER A 377 -19.99 -11.08 8.03
C SER A 377 -19.40 -10.43 9.30
N TRP A 378 -19.56 -9.13 9.47
CA TRP A 378 -19.03 -8.36 10.57
C TRP A 378 -20.13 -7.64 11.39
N ASN A 379 -21.32 -8.26 11.53
CA ASN A 379 -22.42 -7.73 12.33
C ASN A 379 -22.00 -7.32 13.75
N GLU A 380 -21.04 -8.03 14.34
CA GLU A 380 -20.42 -7.67 15.62
C GLU A 380 -19.80 -6.27 15.60
N MET A 381 -19.30 -5.82 14.48
CA MET A 381 -18.60 -4.53 14.37
C MET A 381 -19.55 -3.35 14.12
N LEU A 382 -20.71 -3.59 13.47
CA LEU A 382 -21.81 -2.60 13.45
C LEU A 382 -22.33 -2.36 14.86
N MET A 383 -22.41 -3.40 15.68
CA MET A 383 -22.72 -3.28 17.10
C MET A 383 -21.66 -2.45 17.83
N PHE A 384 -20.37 -2.64 17.52
CA PHE A 384 -19.29 -1.84 18.10
C PHE A 384 -19.38 -0.36 17.82
N GLN A 385 -19.65 0.01 16.59
CA GLN A 385 -19.74 1.42 16.25
C GLN A 385 -20.88 2.08 17.02
N GLN A 386 -22.04 1.39 17.13
CA GLN A 386 -23.16 1.85 17.92
C GLN A 386 -22.82 1.93 19.42
N GLU A 387 -22.15 0.90 19.95
CA GLU A 387 -21.71 0.87 21.36
C GLU A 387 -20.66 1.94 21.64
N SER A 388 -19.77 2.22 20.69
CA SER A 388 -18.77 3.28 20.82
C SER A 388 -19.39 4.70 20.76
N GLU A 389 -20.44 4.91 19.99
CA GLU A 389 -21.21 6.17 19.99
C GLU A 389 -21.93 6.34 21.32
N ILE A 390 -22.59 5.29 21.83
CA ILE A 390 -23.23 5.32 23.15
C ILE A 390 -22.20 5.62 24.26
N LEU A 391 -21.01 5.01 24.18
CA LEU A 391 -19.94 5.25 25.14
C LEU A 391 -19.45 6.70 25.09
N LEU A 392 -19.27 7.26 23.90
CA LEU A 392 -18.86 8.66 23.75
C LEU A 392 -19.91 9.60 24.33
N ASP A 393 -21.18 9.42 23.98
CA ASP A 393 -22.29 10.25 24.48
C ASP A 393 -22.35 10.18 26.01
N ALA A 394 -22.33 8.98 26.60
CA ALA A 394 -22.29 8.79 28.05
C ALA A 394 -21.06 9.43 28.71
N THR A 395 -19.90 9.43 28.01
CA THR A 395 -18.69 10.09 28.51
C THR A 395 -18.86 11.62 28.53
N LEU A 396 -19.46 12.19 27.48
CA LEU A 396 -19.73 13.62 27.37
C LEU A 396 -20.78 14.08 28.41
N ASP A 397 -21.77 13.25 28.69
CA ASP A 397 -22.79 13.47 29.71
C ASP A 397 -22.30 13.19 31.13
N MET A 398 -21.07 12.73 31.30
CA MET A 398 -20.44 12.32 32.56
C MET A 398 -21.24 11.22 33.30
N ASP A 399 -21.92 10.35 32.55
CA ASP A 399 -22.65 9.20 33.08
C ASP A 399 -21.70 8.03 33.39
N ASN A 400 -21.19 8.05 34.61
CA ASN A 400 -20.20 7.07 35.10
C ASN A 400 -20.70 5.62 35.03
N GLU A 401 -22.00 5.41 35.28
CA GLU A 401 -22.61 4.06 35.34
C GLU A 401 -22.70 3.48 33.92
N THR A 402 -23.21 4.26 32.97
CA THR A 402 -23.32 3.84 31.57
C THR A 402 -21.95 3.61 30.97
N VAL A 403 -20.97 4.49 31.22
CA VAL A 403 -19.59 4.27 30.73
C VAL A 403 -18.98 2.97 31.28
N ALA A 404 -19.13 2.72 32.59
CA ALA A 404 -18.63 1.48 33.18
C ALA A 404 -19.32 0.23 32.61
N ALA A 405 -20.65 0.28 32.43
CA ALA A 405 -21.44 -0.81 31.88
C ALA A 405 -21.10 -1.10 30.39
N GLN A 406 -20.91 -0.05 29.59
CA GLN A 406 -20.54 -0.19 28.19
C GLN A 406 -19.14 -0.80 28.02
N ILE A 407 -18.17 -0.36 28.82
CA ILE A 407 -16.82 -0.93 28.82
C ILE A 407 -16.86 -2.40 29.30
N GLU A 408 -17.66 -2.73 30.33
CA GLU A 408 -17.84 -4.10 30.80
C GLU A 408 -18.48 -4.99 29.70
N LYS A 409 -19.46 -4.49 28.98
CA LYS A 409 -20.09 -5.19 27.85
C LYS A 409 -19.09 -5.48 26.75
N ILE A 410 -18.39 -4.45 26.27
CA ILE A 410 -17.34 -4.56 25.24
C ILE A 410 -16.25 -5.54 25.71
N HIS A 411 -15.82 -5.44 26.97
CA HIS A 411 -14.85 -6.35 27.55
C HIS A 411 -15.32 -7.82 27.51
N ASN A 412 -16.53 -8.10 27.96
CA ASN A 412 -17.07 -9.47 28.04
C ASN A 412 -17.30 -10.10 26.67
N GLU A 413 -17.75 -9.32 25.69
CA GLU A 413 -17.94 -9.76 24.32
C GLU A 413 -16.61 -10.10 23.63
N TYR A 414 -15.52 -9.41 23.99
CA TYR A 414 -14.19 -9.54 23.37
C TYR A 414 -13.13 -10.23 24.22
N ALA A 415 -13.42 -10.56 25.47
CA ALA A 415 -12.51 -11.32 26.32
C ALA A 415 -12.17 -12.72 25.75
N SER A 416 -13.00 -13.27 24.88
CA SER A 416 -12.74 -14.51 24.16
C SER A 416 -11.75 -14.34 22.99
N VAL A 417 -11.61 -13.12 22.45
CA VAL A 417 -10.75 -12.77 21.31
C VAL A 417 -9.39 -12.23 21.78
N ILE A 418 -9.38 -11.55 22.93
CA ILE A 418 -8.17 -10.99 23.54
C ILE A 418 -7.86 -11.81 24.78
N ARG A 419 -6.72 -12.52 24.81
CA ARG A 419 -6.24 -13.17 26.05
C ARG A 419 -5.94 -12.11 27.08
N TYR A 420 -6.89 -11.89 27.98
CA TYR A 420 -6.93 -10.81 28.94
C TYR A 420 -6.14 -11.16 30.20
N HIS A 421 -4.95 -10.62 30.35
CA HIS A 421 -4.12 -10.93 31.51
C HIS A 421 -3.43 -9.72 32.16
N ASP A 422 -3.49 -8.51 31.54
CA ASP A 422 -2.75 -7.33 31.99
C ASP A 422 -3.39 -6.00 31.58
N GLU A 423 -2.79 -4.89 32.00
CA GLU A 423 -3.19 -3.51 31.71
C GLU A 423 -3.12 -3.17 30.21
N ASN A 424 -2.21 -3.80 29.43
CA ASN A 424 -2.10 -3.62 27.99
C ASN A 424 -3.32 -4.17 27.24
N SER A 425 -3.89 -5.26 27.72
CA SER A 425 -5.11 -5.84 27.17
C SER A 425 -6.32 -4.92 27.40
N LEU A 426 -6.41 -4.25 28.55
CA LEU A 426 -7.45 -3.25 28.85
C LEU A 426 -7.30 -2.00 27.95
N SER A 427 -6.06 -1.57 27.69
CA SER A 427 -5.77 -0.48 26.78
C SER A 427 -6.29 -0.78 25.35
N SER A 428 -6.16 -2.01 24.87
CA SER A 428 -6.69 -2.43 23.57
C SER A 428 -8.22 -2.41 23.53
N VAL A 429 -8.88 -2.87 24.57
CA VAL A 429 -10.36 -2.81 24.70
C VAL A 429 -10.85 -1.37 24.64
N LEU A 430 -10.15 -0.44 25.29
CA LEU A 430 -10.55 0.97 25.29
C LEU A 430 -10.30 1.67 23.94
N ALA A 431 -9.22 1.32 23.27
CA ALA A 431 -9.01 1.82 21.91
C ALA A 431 -10.15 1.44 20.96
N ILE A 432 -10.70 0.25 21.16
CA ILE A 432 -11.87 -0.24 20.44
C ILE A 432 -13.14 0.50 20.92
N ALA A 433 -13.32 0.63 22.22
CA ALA A 433 -14.49 1.24 22.81
C ALA A 433 -14.70 2.69 22.38
N TYR A 434 -13.62 3.44 22.18
CA TYR A 434 -13.66 4.83 21.73
C TYR A 434 -13.49 5.03 20.21
N LEU A 435 -13.76 4.03 19.39
CA LEU A 435 -13.68 4.15 17.92
C LEU A 435 -14.57 5.27 17.35
N GLY A 436 -15.75 5.51 17.92
CA GLY A 436 -16.67 6.58 17.53
C GLY A 436 -16.07 7.98 17.69
N THR A 437 -15.09 8.17 18.58
CA THR A 437 -14.42 9.46 18.78
C THR A 437 -13.69 9.96 17.53
N MET A 438 -13.26 9.07 16.65
CA MET A 438 -12.44 9.41 15.47
C MET A 438 -13.14 10.37 14.50
N GLN A 439 -14.46 10.46 14.53
CA GLN A 439 -15.20 11.43 13.75
C GLN A 439 -14.95 12.87 14.26
N TYR A 440 -14.87 13.07 15.57
CA TYR A 440 -14.84 14.37 16.23
C TYR A 440 -13.46 14.75 16.76
N TYR A 441 -12.61 13.76 17.04
CA TYR A 441 -11.31 13.91 17.65
C TYR A 441 -10.16 13.55 16.68
N PHE A 442 -8.98 14.11 16.93
CA PHE A 442 -7.76 13.61 16.32
C PHE A 442 -7.44 12.20 16.82
N LYS A 443 -6.50 11.53 16.14
CA LYS A 443 -5.96 10.23 16.58
C LYS A 443 -5.54 10.33 18.05
N PRO A 444 -6.01 9.42 18.94
CA PRO A 444 -5.62 9.45 20.33
C PRO A 444 -4.11 9.25 20.50
N VAL A 445 -3.52 10.03 21.39
CA VAL A 445 -2.13 9.84 21.82
C VAL A 445 -2.13 8.83 22.95
N ARG A 446 -1.35 7.76 22.83
CA ARG A 446 -1.17 6.72 23.86
C ARG A 446 0.07 7.01 24.71
N GLU A 447 0.05 6.57 25.98
CA GLU A 447 1.17 6.69 26.93
C GLU A 447 1.75 8.11 27.01
N PHE A 448 0.88 9.10 27.08
CA PHE A 448 1.28 10.49 27.07
C PHE A 448 1.85 10.91 28.43
N PRO A 449 3.07 11.48 28.50
CA PRO A 449 3.67 11.89 29.77
C PRO A 449 2.87 13.03 30.41
N THR A 450 2.40 12.83 31.65
CA THR A 450 1.60 13.79 32.43
C THR A 450 2.37 14.28 33.67
N GLY A 451 3.62 14.68 33.52
CA GLY A 451 4.46 15.25 34.58
C GLY A 451 5.03 14.24 35.59
N ARG A 452 4.21 13.43 36.27
CA ARG A 452 4.64 12.35 37.21
C ARG A 452 4.06 10.99 36.86
N GLY A 453 3.65 10.75 35.62
CA GLY A 453 3.08 9.50 35.12
C GLY A 453 2.66 9.65 33.66
N PHE A 454 1.90 8.69 33.16
CA PHE A 454 1.38 8.70 31.79
C PHE A 454 -0.16 8.65 31.86
N ALA A 455 -0.83 9.40 30.97
CA ALA A 455 -2.23 9.13 30.64
C ALA A 455 -2.24 8.02 29.58
N ASP A 456 -3.13 7.05 29.73
CA ASP A 456 -3.20 5.93 28.80
C ASP A 456 -3.69 6.38 27.43
N PHE A 457 -4.65 7.34 27.39
CA PHE A 457 -5.15 7.96 26.16
C PHE A 457 -5.47 9.43 26.35
N ILE A 458 -5.16 10.23 25.33
CA ILE A 458 -5.63 11.61 25.21
C ILE A 458 -6.32 11.78 23.86
N PHE A 459 -7.56 12.28 23.90
CA PHE A 459 -8.35 12.63 22.74
C PHE A 459 -8.48 14.16 22.66
N ILE A 460 -7.96 14.78 21.62
CA ILE A 460 -8.05 16.21 21.36
C ILE A 460 -9.08 16.43 20.25
N PRO A 461 -10.14 17.23 20.46
CA PRO A 461 -11.13 17.48 19.42
C PRO A 461 -10.52 18.23 18.24
N LYS A 462 -11.00 17.93 17.04
CA LYS A 462 -10.61 18.66 15.84
C LYS A 462 -11.08 20.12 15.94
N PRO A 463 -10.41 21.08 15.28
CA PRO A 463 -10.72 22.51 15.41
C PRO A 463 -12.19 22.85 15.15
N GLU A 464 -12.81 22.18 14.19
CA GLU A 464 -14.21 22.36 13.81
C GLU A 464 -15.21 21.90 14.90
N TYR A 465 -14.78 21.03 15.81
CA TYR A 465 -15.61 20.48 16.90
C TYR A 465 -15.21 20.98 18.29
N LYS A 466 -14.19 21.80 18.42
CA LYS A 466 -13.63 22.28 19.69
C LYS A 466 -14.65 22.99 20.60
N SER A 467 -15.68 23.63 20.02
CA SER A 467 -16.74 24.30 20.78
C SER A 467 -17.80 23.36 21.35
N ALA A 468 -17.93 22.15 20.77
CA ALA A 468 -18.97 21.19 21.15
C ALA A 468 -18.42 19.97 21.90
N TYR A 469 -17.12 19.69 21.77
CA TYR A 469 -16.47 18.50 22.31
C TYR A 469 -15.29 18.89 23.20
N PRO A 470 -15.23 18.45 24.48
CA PRO A 470 -14.09 18.64 25.38
C PRO A 470 -12.91 17.73 24.97
N ALA A 471 -11.71 18.05 25.40
CA ALA A 471 -10.62 17.07 25.36
C ALA A 471 -10.87 15.97 26.40
N LEU A 472 -10.58 14.70 26.05
CA LEU A 472 -10.73 13.58 26.96
C LEU A 472 -9.34 13.08 27.37
N VAL A 473 -9.11 12.96 28.68
CA VAL A 473 -7.92 12.33 29.27
C VAL A 473 -8.37 11.07 29.97
N VAL A 474 -8.03 9.92 29.40
CA VAL A 474 -8.45 8.61 29.90
C VAL A 474 -7.29 7.95 30.64
N GLU A 475 -7.51 7.54 31.87
CA GLU A 475 -6.56 6.84 32.72
C GLU A 475 -7.13 5.49 33.15
N LEU A 476 -6.34 4.43 32.96
CA LEU A 476 -6.67 3.06 33.30
C LEU A 476 -6.05 2.66 34.63
N LYS A 477 -6.77 1.86 35.39
CA LYS A 477 -6.25 1.25 36.60
C LYS A 477 -6.70 -0.21 36.69
N TRP A 478 -5.82 -1.00 37.21
CA TRP A 478 -6.04 -2.43 37.39
C TRP A 478 -5.95 -2.77 38.88
N ASN A 479 -7.04 -3.30 39.45
CA ASN A 479 -7.13 -3.69 40.86
C ASN A 479 -6.83 -2.57 41.88
N GLN A 480 -7.10 -1.30 41.57
CA GLN A 480 -6.88 -0.18 42.49
C GLN A 480 -8.20 0.40 43.00
N LYS A 481 -8.16 1.07 44.18
CA LYS A 481 -9.34 1.80 44.68
C LYS A 481 -9.49 3.10 43.91
N VAL A 482 -10.67 3.32 43.32
CA VAL A 482 -10.99 4.46 42.43
C VAL A 482 -10.78 5.82 43.13
N GLN A 483 -11.03 5.92 44.41
CA GLN A 483 -10.98 7.18 45.17
C GLN A 483 -9.59 7.73 45.44
N THR A 484 -8.55 6.90 45.52
CA THR A 484 -7.16 7.34 45.79
C THR A 484 -6.50 8.02 44.58
N ALA A 485 -7.06 7.85 43.42
CA ALA A 485 -6.46 8.29 42.18
C ALA A 485 -6.88 9.73 41.79
N ILE A 486 -8.04 10.26 42.25
CA ILE A 486 -8.53 11.61 41.92
C ILE A 486 -7.62 12.71 42.49
N GLN A 487 -7.15 12.53 43.74
CA GLN A 487 -6.27 13.51 44.37
C GLN A 487 -4.90 13.59 43.66
N GLN A 488 -4.43 12.49 43.09
CA GLN A 488 -3.13 12.44 42.40
C GLN A 488 -3.12 13.16 41.04
N ILE A 489 -4.27 13.31 40.35
CA ILE A 489 -4.33 14.06 39.10
C ILE A 489 -4.41 15.56 39.33
N LYS A 490 -5.16 16.02 40.35
CA LYS A 490 -5.24 17.44 40.70
C LYS A 490 -3.90 18.05 41.07
N ASP A 491 -3.00 17.21 41.63
CA ASP A 491 -1.63 17.60 41.98
C ASP A 491 -0.63 17.49 40.80
N ARG A 492 -1.04 16.94 39.67
CA ARG A 492 -0.21 16.75 38.48
C ARG A 492 -0.36 17.94 37.54
N LYS A 493 0.72 18.69 37.34
CA LYS A 493 0.78 19.69 36.27
C LYS A 493 0.71 18.97 34.92
N TYR A 494 -0.34 19.29 34.13
CA TYR A 494 -0.47 18.79 32.76
C TYR A 494 0.74 19.21 31.93
N PRO A 495 1.16 18.39 30.93
CA PRO A 495 2.22 18.76 30.01
C PRO A 495 1.87 20.01 29.24
N SER A 496 2.90 20.77 28.85
CA SER A 496 2.76 22.04 28.10
C SER A 496 1.91 21.92 26.83
N SER A 497 1.84 20.74 26.23
CA SER A 497 1.01 20.45 25.04
C SER A 497 -0.50 20.39 25.30
N ILE A 498 -0.95 20.22 26.56
CA ILE A 498 -2.37 20.36 26.96
C ILE A 498 -2.60 21.65 27.72
N SER A 499 -1.56 22.24 28.34
CA SER A 499 -1.67 23.53 29.02
C SER A 499 -2.07 24.66 28.08
N ASP A 500 -1.73 24.55 26.80
CA ASP A 500 -2.13 25.48 25.74
C ASP A 500 -3.52 25.19 25.16
N TYR A 501 -4.16 24.09 25.57
CA TYR A 501 -5.53 23.78 25.18
C TYR A 501 -6.51 24.62 25.98
N THR A 502 -7.21 25.52 25.32
CA THR A 502 -8.12 26.49 25.92
C THR A 502 -9.59 26.04 26.00
N GLY A 503 -9.88 24.77 25.67
CA GLY A 503 -11.22 24.18 25.76
C GLY A 503 -11.44 23.41 27.05
N ASP A 504 -12.67 22.91 27.24
CA ASP A 504 -13.04 22.04 28.36
C ASP A 504 -12.26 20.71 28.30
N ILE A 505 -11.94 20.16 29.47
CA ILE A 505 -11.26 18.86 29.61
C ILE A 505 -12.09 17.97 30.52
N LEU A 506 -12.35 16.73 30.09
CA LEU A 506 -12.91 15.67 30.93
C LEU A 506 -11.82 14.66 31.28
N LEU A 507 -11.69 14.37 32.57
CA LEU A 507 -10.87 13.31 33.09
C LEU A 507 -11.72 12.06 33.27
N VAL A 508 -11.39 11.01 32.53
CA VAL A 508 -12.10 9.73 32.54
C VAL A 508 -11.22 8.69 33.20
N ARG A 509 -11.65 8.15 34.32
CA ARG A 509 -10.94 7.08 35.02
C ARG A 509 -11.72 5.81 34.98
N ILE A 510 -11.05 4.76 34.57
CA ILE A 510 -11.61 3.42 34.43
C ILE A 510 -10.76 2.47 35.25
N ASN A 511 -11.40 1.77 36.17
CA ASN A 511 -10.75 0.73 36.98
C ASN A 511 -11.43 -0.62 36.75
N TYR A 512 -10.65 -1.65 36.53
CA TYR A 512 -11.09 -3.03 36.49
C TYR A 512 -10.71 -3.77 37.78
N ASP A 513 -11.70 -4.33 38.45
CA ASP A 513 -11.51 -5.17 39.63
C ASP A 513 -11.56 -6.66 39.23
N LYS A 514 -10.40 -7.34 39.32
CA LYS A 514 -10.25 -8.75 38.95
C LYS A 514 -11.08 -9.70 39.83
N LYS A 515 -11.40 -9.33 41.08
CA LYS A 515 -12.15 -10.18 42.02
C LYS A 515 -13.63 -10.16 41.68
N SER A 516 -14.21 -8.97 41.50
CA SER A 516 -15.62 -8.79 41.13
C SER A 516 -15.87 -8.92 39.64
N LYS A 517 -14.80 -8.86 38.80
CA LYS A 517 -14.86 -8.80 37.34
C LYS A 517 -15.68 -7.61 36.81
N LYS A 518 -15.68 -6.50 37.55
CA LYS A 518 -16.47 -5.31 37.23
C LYS A 518 -15.58 -4.12 36.90
N HIS A 519 -16.09 -3.27 36.01
CA HIS A 519 -15.54 -1.97 35.72
C HIS A 519 -16.19 -0.90 36.60
N GLN A 520 -15.42 0.12 36.95
CA GLN A 520 -15.88 1.33 37.60
C GLN A 520 -15.33 2.52 36.84
N CYS A 521 -16.17 3.53 36.64
CA CYS A 521 -15.77 4.76 35.98
C CYS A 521 -16.03 5.96 36.86
N ILE A 522 -15.19 6.98 36.81
CA ILE A 522 -15.42 8.31 37.37
C ILE A 522 -14.99 9.33 36.33
N ILE A 523 -15.85 10.28 36.03
CA ILE A 523 -15.60 11.37 35.09
C ILE A 523 -15.70 12.69 35.85
N GLU A 524 -14.71 13.56 35.67
CA GLU A 524 -14.65 14.89 36.25
C GLU A 524 -14.32 15.92 35.17
N LYS A 525 -14.99 17.07 35.21
CA LYS A 525 -14.66 18.24 34.40
C LYS A 525 -13.58 19.07 35.10
N VAL A 526 -12.56 19.50 34.35
CA VAL A 526 -11.43 20.32 34.84
C VAL A 526 -11.45 21.71 34.20
#